data_53343647c07e131378d6e4bee55a5a0d
#
_entry.id   53343647c07e131378d6e4bee55a5a0d
#
_cell.length_a   1.000
_cell.length_b   1.000
_cell.length_c   1.000
_cell.angle_alpha   90.00
_cell.angle_beta   90.00
_cell.angle_gamma   90.00
#
_symmetry.space_group_name_H-M   'P 1'
#
loop_
_entity.id
_entity.type
_entity.pdbx_description
1 polymer ?
#
loop_
_entity_poly.entity_id
_entity_poly.type
_entity_poly.pdbx_seq_one_letter_code
_entity_poly.pdbx_strand_id
1 'polypeptide(L)'
;MPPARAQTLPTPITVPPPPVPVAPYLPFPQFGLLPLDETNNGFGFAQATARAKKLQARMQWIDATANLDRINTAEKVKVVVAAIKGAGFTSICFEAKPISGEVLYDSKIAPKIKSFAKAGQPVKTLPADFDPLAAMATECRAQGINLVVNFNAFAEGHQLFGTGPGYANPQWQSVLYEEKPVLQIPFAAGGLPLAMRPNELPLAENEIAVYTDPARVSADIPKRNPQTAFVIVVDKAGTVVAQTLGTAWQSLSVAIPDGGAALVSQSTGSSDILRRFAAVGVRLSVQSSPIFVPIGQRPRRQVPLMTNPFRQDVRDRTLAIIAEVVRGYDIGGVIFDDRLRYAGLDGDFSPEAKSAFEAYVGKPVRWPDDILRFGYRFPTMERTMTPGPLYDAWLVFRALTLRNFLADTVRTVKAIKPQVTVATYVGSWYPDYPDVGANWAADDFAAGFRFLNPSYQQTGWAGLTDFVVTGCYYTTATIADAVARGENIGETVEAAGQFSNRAVNDASWTYAGIQLADFKNKTPDDLKRALQAAGATTQGIMVFDFSHDWEQWRPVFVDAFKTPAVIPHLAPDSLADVRRQHAAKKAAGVVDPPAILYRGKSGTGF
;
A
#
# COMPACT_ATOMS: atom_id res chain seq x y z
N MET A 1 -32.78 52.57 37.15
CA MET A 1 -31.52 52.10 36.52
C MET A 1 -31.04 50.88 37.29
N PRO A 2 -30.86 49.71 36.68
CA PRO A 2 -30.28 48.56 37.37
C PRO A 2 -28.74 48.78 37.50
N PRO A 3 -28.12 48.24 38.54
CA PRO A 3 -26.70 48.43 38.77
C PRO A 3 -25.85 47.69 37.73
N ALA A 4 -24.80 48.34 37.24
CA ALA A 4 -23.83 47.76 36.29
C ALA A 4 -23.17 46.52 36.87
N ARG A 5 -23.23 45.39 36.16
CA ARG A 5 -22.48 44.19 36.48
C ARG A 5 -20.98 44.48 36.33
N ALA A 6 -20.23 44.27 37.39
CA ALA A 6 -18.79 44.29 37.36
C ALA A 6 -18.30 43.17 36.40
N GLN A 7 -17.56 43.57 35.35
CA GLN A 7 -16.86 42.61 34.49
C GLN A 7 -15.65 42.08 35.29
N THR A 8 -15.70 40.77 35.60
CA THR A 8 -14.52 40.05 36.10
C THR A 8 -13.45 40.03 35.01
N LEU A 9 -12.30 40.61 35.28
CA LEU A 9 -11.12 40.49 34.41
C LEU A 9 -10.78 39.00 34.22
N PRO A 10 -10.42 38.59 32.99
CA PRO A 10 -10.00 37.20 32.77
C PRO A 10 -8.76 36.89 33.59
N THR A 11 -8.75 35.70 34.18
CA THR A 11 -7.62 35.16 34.92
C THR A 11 -6.36 35.18 34.04
N PRO A 12 -5.20 35.65 34.55
CA PRO A 12 -3.96 35.67 33.76
C PRO A 12 -3.65 34.26 33.25
N ILE A 13 -3.47 34.13 31.93
CA ILE A 13 -2.99 32.89 31.33
C ILE A 13 -1.54 32.72 31.78
N THR A 14 -1.31 31.76 32.66
CA THR A 14 0.05 31.32 33.01
C THR A 14 0.65 30.64 31.79
N VAL A 15 1.53 31.33 31.09
CA VAL A 15 2.34 30.72 30.02
C VAL A 15 3.23 29.68 30.69
N PRO A 16 3.16 28.39 30.32
CA PRO A 16 4.09 27.41 30.87
C PRO A 16 5.53 27.83 30.54
N PRO A 17 6.50 27.57 31.42
CA PRO A 17 7.90 27.87 31.13
C PRO A 17 8.31 27.16 29.85
N PRO A 18 9.19 27.77 29.01
CA PRO A 18 9.67 27.13 27.79
C PRO A 18 10.25 25.76 28.12
N PRO A 19 10.00 24.74 27.31
CA PRO A 19 10.52 23.40 27.55
C PRO A 19 12.05 23.47 27.64
N VAL A 20 12.61 22.87 28.69
CA VAL A 20 14.06 22.72 28.84
C VAL A 20 14.57 21.98 27.60
N PRO A 21 15.62 22.48 26.91
CA PRO A 21 16.18 21.81 25.76
C PRO A 21 16.58 20.39 26.14
N VAL A 22 15.86 19.42 25.66
CA VAL A 22 16.22 17.99 25.81
C VAL A 22 17.36 17.73 24.82
N ALA A 23 18.45 17.11 25.29
CA ALA A 23 19.55 16.75 24.42
C ALA A 23 19.02 15.88 23.24
N PRO A 24 19.45 16.15 22.00
CA PRO A 24 18.97 15.41 20.84
C PRO A 24 19.20 13.91 21.02
N TYR A 25 18.18 13.10 20.72
CA TYR A 25 18.29 11.66 20.80
C TYR A 25 19.09 11.11 19.62
N LEU A 26 20.17 10.39 19.91
CA LEU A 26 21.05 9.76 18.93
C LEU A 26 20.89 8.24 19.00
N PRO A 27 20.05 7.62 18.16
CA PRO A 27 19.89 6.17 18.12
C PRO A 27 21.21 5.45 17.77
N PHE A 28 22.05 6.10 16.95
CA PHE A 28 23.38 5.62 16.55
C PHE A 28 24.41 6.73 16.74
N PRO A 29 24.98 6.89 17.96
CA PRO A 29 25.87 8.01 18.28
C PRO A 29 27.09 8.11 17.36
N GLN A 30 27.56 6.97 16.84
CA GLN A 30 28.71 6.91 15.91
C GLN A 30 28.47 7.57 14.55
N PHE A 31 27.22 7.80 14.17
CA PHE A 31 26.86 8.47 12.92
C PHE A 31 26.76 9.99 13.06
N GLY A 32 26.97 10.50 14.28
CA GLY A 32 26.89 11.93 14.57
C GLY A 32 25.46 12.48 14.71
N LEU A 33 25.36 13.75 14.96
CA LEU A 33 24.09 14.45 15.11
C LEU A 33 23.40 14.59 13.76
N LEU A 34 22.14 14.18 13.71
CA LEU A 34 21.22 14.47 12.63
C LEU A 34 20.15 15.43 13.17
N PRO A 35 20.14 16.72 12.76
CA PRO A 35 19.11 17.65 13.21
C PRO A 35 17.76 17.25 12.61
N LEU A 36 16.76 17.05 13.47
CA LEU A 36 15.38 16.74 13.11
C LEU A 36 14.46 17.86 13.58
N ASP A 37 13.37 18.05 12.87
CA ASP A 37 12.29 18.95 13.29
C ASP A 37 11.34 18.22 14.26
N GLU A 38 11.72 18.17 15.53
CA GLU A 38 10.95 17.49 16.58
C GLU A 38 9.65 18.23 16.96
N THR A 39 9.43 19.43 16.46
CA THR A 39 8.27 20.26 16.84
C THR A 39 7.01 19.90 16.05
N ASN A 40 7.13 19.24 14.90
CA ASN A 40 6.05 19.09 13.95
C ASN A 40 4.96 18.10 14.39
N ASN A 41 5.32 16.86 14.77
CA ASN A 41 4.30 15.85 15.07
C ASN A 41 4.37 15.32 16.50
N GLY A 42 5.28 15.84 17.32
CA GLY A 42 5.47 15.43 18.71
C GLY A 42 5.83 13.93 18.84
N PHE A 43 6.47 13.59 19.94
CA PHE A 43 6.73 12.18 20.26
C PHE A 43 5.80 11.77 21.40
N GLY A 44 5.06 10.65 21.21
CA GLY A 44 4.16 10.09 22.21
C GLY A 44 4.91 9.35 23.33
N PHE A 45 4.16 8.70 24.21
CA PHE A 45 4.68 7.87 25.30
C PHE A 45 5.47 6.67 24.80
N ALA A 46 5.10 6.10 23.65
CA ALA A 46 5.84 5.01 23.02
C ALA A 46 7.29 5.41 22.73
N GLN A 47 7.51 6.58 22.11
CA GLN A 47 8.84 7.08 21.82
C GLN A 47 9.61 7.41 23.10
N ALA A 48 8.96 8.08 24.06
CA ALA A 48 9.59 8.41 25.35
C ALA A 48 10.01 7.15 26.12
N THR A 49 9.13 6.14 26.16
CA THR A 49 9.41 4.87 26.84
C THR A 49 10.56 4.11 26.15
N ALA A 50 10.54 4.04 24.82
CA ALA A 50 11.59 3.37 24.06
C ALA A 50 12.96 4.03 24.29
N ARG A 51 13.03 5.35 24.28
CA ARG A 51 14.26 6.12 24.55
C ARG A 51 14.76 5.87 25.98
N ALA A 52 13.87 5.97 26.99
CA ALA A 52 14.22 5.77 28.40
C ALA A 52 14.72 4.36 28.70
N LYS A 53 14.08 3.34 28.13
CA LYS A 53 14.40 1.92 28.33
C LYS A 53 15.40 1.37 27.30
N LYS A 54 15.91 2.19 26.38
CA LYS A 54 16.82 1.81 25.29
C LYS A 54 16.26 0.66 24.42
N LEU A 55 14.95 0.71 24.14
CA LEU A 55 14.27 -0.26 23.29
C LEU A 55 14.43 0.13 21.82
N GLN A 56 14.78 -0.83 20.97
CA GLN A 56 14.84 -0.63 19.51
C GLN A 56 14.70 -1.98 18.80
N ALA A 57 13.67 -2.15 17.98
CA ALA A 57 13.58 -3.29 17.07
C ALA A 57 14.52 -3.09 15.87
N ARG A 58 15.16 -4.16 15.42
CA ARG A 58 16.02 -4.22 14.24
C ARG A 58 15.64 -5.47 13.46
N MET A 59 14.79 -5.30 12.46
CA MET A 59 14.17 -6.40 11.73
C MET A 59 14.69 -6.46 10.30
N GLN A 60 15.15 -7.63 9.87
CA GLN A 60 15.47 -7.90 8.47
C GLN A 60 14.31 -8.65 7.83
N TRP A 61 13.79 -8.12 6.72
CA TRP A 61 12.78 -8.80 5.92
C TRP A 61 13.42 -9.74 4.89
N ILE A 62 12.85 -10.91 4.72
CA ILE A 62 13.21 -11.91 3.72
C ILE A 62 11.97 -12.17 2.86
N ASP A 63 11.91 -11.52 1.69
CA ASP A 63 10.96 -11.87 0.63
C ASP A 63 11.30 -13.27 0.11
N ALA A 64 10.34 -14.16 0.22
CA ALA A 64 10.55 -15.56 -0.05
C ALA A 64 10.90 -15.85 -1.51
N THR A 65 10.21 -15.20 -2.44
CA THR A 65 10.41 -15.43 -3.87
C THR A 65 11.74 -14.84 -4.36
N ALA A 66 12.11 -13.67 -3.84
CA ALA A 66 13.37 -13.03 -4.17
C ALA A 66 14.58 -13.78 -3.60
N ASN A 67 14.42 -14.42 -2.44
CA ASN A 67 15.50 -15.14 -1.73
C ASN A 67 15.40 -16.67 -1.81
N LEU A 68 14.53 -17.25 -2.63
CA LEU A 68 14.25 -18.70 -2.62
C LEU A 68 15.52 -19.55 -2.78
N ASP A 69 16.47 -19.13 -3.61
CA ASP A 69 17.76 -19.78 -3.82
C ASP A 69 18.74 -19.67 -2.64
N ARG A 70 18.48 -18.72 -1.71
CA ARG A 70 19.26 -18.49 -0.49
C ARG A 70 18.72 -19.21 0.73
N ILE A 71 17.49 -19.73 0.65
CA ILE A 71 16.77 -20.36 1.77
C ILE A 71 16.24 -21.75 1.44
N ASN A 72 16.73 -22.39 0.38
CA ASN A 72 16.23 -23.67 -0.12
C ASN A 72 16.99 -24.91 0.40
N THR A 73 17.90 -24.74 1.35
CA THR A 73 18.52 -25.82 2.13
C THR A 73 18.79 -25.36 3.57
N ALA A 74 18.94 -26.29 4.51
CA ALA A 74 19.22 -26.01 5.91
C ALA A 74 20.53 -25.24 6.10
N GLU A 75 21.59 -25.59 5.36
CA GLU A 75 22.88 -24.93 5.41
C GLU A 75 22.78 -23.47 4.95
N LYS A 76 22.04 -23.20 3.89
CA LYS A 76 21.82 -21.84 3.40
C LYS A 76 21.01 -21.02 4.40
N VAL A 77 19.95 -21.58 4.98
CA VAL A 77 19.17 -20.90 6.04
C VAL A 77 20.08 -20.53 7.20
N LYS A 78 20.94 -21.46 7.65
CA LYS A 78 21.91 -21.20 8.72
C LYS A 78 22.85 -20.03 8.37
N VAL A 79 23.37 -20.00 7.15
CA VAL A 79 24.24 -18.90 6.67
C VAL A 79 23.49 -17.56 6.68
N VAL A 80 22.25 -17.53 6.19
CA VAL A 80 21.42 -16.31 6.16
C VAL A 80 21.14 -15.80 7.58
N VAL A 81 20.71 -16.66 8.49
CA VAL A 81 20.42 -16.28 9.90
C VAL A 81 21.69 -15.78 10.58
N ALA A 82 22.82 -16.46 10.41
CA ALA A 82 24.10 -16.05 10.98
C ALA A 82 24.59 -14.70 10.43
N ALA A 83 24.42 -14.43 9.12
CA ALA A 83 24.78 -13.16 8.51
C ALA A 83 23.94 -12.00 9.09
N ILE A 84 22.62 -12.19 9.20
CA ILE A 84 21.70 -11.20 9.75
C ILE A 84 21.98 -10.96 11.23
N LYS A 85 22.17 -12.02 12.02
CA LYS A 85 22.55 -11.91 13.44
C LYS A 85 23.88 -11.19 13.61
N GLY A 86 24.89 -11.56 12.82
CA GLY A 86 26.22 -10.95 12.84
C GLY A 86 26.23 -9.46 12.45
N ALA A 87 25.22 -9.00 11.73
CA ALA A 87 25.01 -7.58 11.42
C ALA A 87 24.24 -6.82 12.53
N GLY A 88 23.89 -7.49 13.66
CA GLY A 88 23.26 -6.86 14.82
C GLY A 88 21.74 -6.72 14.74
N PHE A 89 21.08 -7.38 13.79
CA PHE A 89 19.62 -7.47 13.77
C PHE A 89 19.09 -8.32 14.94
N THR A 90 17.92 -7.95 15.42
CA THR A 90 17.25 -8.62 16.56
C THR A 90 16.10 -9.53 16.11
N SER A 91 15.60 -9.30 14.91
CA SER A 91 14.46 -10.05 14.37
C SER A 91 14.62 -10.33 12.88
N ILE A 92 14.05 -11.45 12.45
CA ILE A 92 13.83 -11.77 11.03
C ILE A 92 12.33 -11.77 10.76
N CYS A 93 11.90 -11.07 9.71
CA CYS A 93 10.56 -11.19 9.14
C CYS A 93 10.66 -12.13 7.93
N PHE A 94 10.09 -13.32 8.05
CA PHE A 94 10.15 -14.37 7.02
C PHE A 94 8.80 -14.51 6.32
N GLU A 95 8.77 -14.33 5.01
CA GLU A 95 7.56 -14.47 4.22
C GLU A 95 7.21 -15.95 4.00
N ALA A 96 6.22 -16.45 4.75
CA ALA A 96 5.74 -17.82 4.61
C ALA A 96 4.61 -17.98 3.58
N LYS A 97 3.83 -16.93 3.33
CA LYS A 97 2.78 -16.89 2.30
C LYS A 97 2.96 -15.66 1.40
N PRO A 98 3.69 -15.79 0.29
CA PRO A 98 3.83 -14.74 -0.70
C PRO A 98 2.53 -14.44 -1.45
N ILE A 99 2.55 -13.41 -2.29
CA ILE A 99 1.40 -12.97 -3.09
C ILE A 99 0.85 -14.05 -4.03
N SER A 100 1.65 -15.07 -4.38
CA SER A 100 1.20 -16.19 -5.22
C SER A 100 0.11 -17.04 -4.57
N GLY A 101 -0.10 -16.93 -3.25
CA GLY A 101 -1.06 -17.75 -2.51
C GLY A 101 -0.56 -19.17 -2.20
N GLU A 102 0.63 -19.51 -2.64
CA GLU A 102 1.37 -20.69 -2.23
C GLU A 102 2.10 -20.41 -0.91
N VAL A 103 2.66 -21.44 -0.27
CA VAL A 103 3.37 -21.30 1.02
C VAL A 103 4.76 -21.93 0.98
N LEU A 104 5.64 -21.49 1.90
CA LEU A 104 7.01 -21.97 2.04
C LEU A 104 7.19 -22.95 3.21
N TYR A 105 6.21 -23.77 3.45
CA TYR A 105 6.25 -24.81 4.48
C TYR A 105 5.33 -25.97 4.09
N ASP A 106 5.38 -27.07 4.84
CA ASP A 106 4.55 -28.23 4.58
C ASP A 106 3.12 -28.02 5.12
N SER A 107 2.27 -27.42 4.28
CA SER A 107 0.89 -27.08 4.62
C SER A 107 -0.09 -28.17 4.19
N LYS A 108 -1.13 -28.35 5.00
CA LYS A 108 -2.32 -29.18 4.66
C LYS A 108 -3.43 -28.39 3.99
N ILE A 109 -3.27 -27.05 3.90
CA ILE A 109 -4.32 -26.12 3.46
C ILE A 109 -3.96 -25.46 2.12
N ALA A 110 -2.69 -25.05 1.97
CA ALA A 110 -2.21 -24.34 0.80
C ALA A 110 -1.15 -25.12 0.04
N PRO A 111 -1.06 -24.97 -1.29
CA PRO A 111 0.00 -25.61 -2.06
C PRO A 111 1.36 -25.02 -1.67
N LYS A 112 2.36 -25.89 -1.58
CA LYS A 112 3.75 -25.50 -1.34
C LYS A 112 4.38 -24.98 -2.64
N ILE A 113 5.11 -23.87 -2.56
CA ILE A 113 5.86 -23.35 -3.70
C ILE A 113 6.94 -24.36 -4.12
N LYS A 114 7.05 -24.61 -5.42
CA LYS A 114 8.06 -25.53 -5.98
C LYS A 114 9.17 -24.79 -6.69
N SER A 115 8.83 -23.68 -7.33
CA SER A 115 9.78 -22.86 -8.07
C SER A 115 9.24 -21.45 -8.26
N PHE A 116 10.16 -20.53 -8.50
CA PHE A 116 9.84 -19.17 -8.91
C PHE A 116 10.69 -18.80 -10.12
N ALA A 117 10.03 -18.30 -11.16
CA ALA A 117 10.69 -17.86 -12.39
C ALA A 117 10.34 -16.38 -12.65
N LYS A 118 11.35 -15.58 -12.92
CA LYS A 118 11.18 -14.19 -13.39
C LYS A 118 11.86 -14.07 -14.76
N ALA A 119 11.20 -13.40 -15.71
CA ALA A 119 11.73 -13.22 -17.05
C ALA A 119 13.19 -12.70 -17.03
N GLY A 120 14.09 -13.36 -17.75
CA GLY A 120 15.52 -13.02 -17.82
C GLY A 120 16.35 -13.44 -16.61
N GLN A 121 15.81 -14.19 -15.66
CA GLN A 121 16.52 -14.69 -14.49
C GLN A 121 16.46 -16.23 -14.43
N PRO A 122 17.48 -16.90 -13.83
CA PRO A 122 17.42 -18.33 -13.56
C PRO A 122 16.20 -18.71 -12.72
N VAL A 123 15.63 -19.88 -13.02
CA VAL A 123 14.54 -20.43 -12.22
C VAL A 123 15.09 -20.82 -10.84
N LYS A 124 14.48 -20.27 -9.79
CA LYS A 124 14.76 -20.67 -8.41
C LYS A 124 13.86 -21.83 -8.01
N THR A 125 14.39 -22.84 -7.35
CA THR A 125 13.65 -24.04 -6.98
C THR A 125 13.68 -24.31 -5.48
N LEU A 126 12.63 -24.93 -4.97
CA LEU A 126 12.54 -25.41 -3.60
C LEU A 126 12.38 -26.94 -3.64
N PRO A 127 13.27 -27.72 -2.97
CA PRO A 127 13.12 -29.16 -2.84
C PRO A 127 11.78 -29.53 -2.17
N ALA A 128 11.14 -30.59 -2.66
CA ALA A 128 9.80 -30.95 -2.19
C ALA A 128 9.78 -31.39 -0.72
N ASP A 129 10.85 -32.02 -0.27
CA ASP A 129 11.04 -32.56 1.09
C ASP A 129 11.68 -31.56 2.07
N PHE A 130 12.00 -30.35 1.65
CA PHE A 130 12.58 -29.33 2.50
C PHE A 130 11.57 -28.28 2.96
N ASP A 131 11.47 -28.06 4.26
CA ASP A 131 10.61 -27.04 4.88
C ASP A 131 11.46 -25.82 5.32
N PRO A 132 11.46 -24.72 4.54
CA PRO A 132 12.22 -23.51 4.86
C PRO A 132 11.79 -22.84 6.16
N LEU A 133 10.49 -22.87 6.50
CA LEU A 133 9.99 -22.25 7.73
C LEU A 133 10.46 -23.03 8.97
N ALA A 134 10.44 -24.36 8.91
CA ALA A 134 10.96 -25.21 9.99
C ALA A 134 12.47 -24.96 10.21
N ALA A 135 13.24 -24.90 9.12
CA ALA A 135 14.68 -24.60 9.18
C ALA A 135 14.92 -23.18 9.76
N MET A 136 14.17 -22.19 9.31
CA MET A 136 14.26 -20.81 9.80
C MET A 136 13.93 -20.72 11.30
N ALA A 137 12.86 -21.38 11.76
CA ALA A 137 12.46 -21.40 13.16
C ALA A 137 13.54 -22.07 14.05
N THR A 138 14.13 -23.16 13.55
CA THR A 138 15.22 -23.86 14.25
C THR A 138 16.45 -22.98 14.40
N GLU A 139 16.93 -22.37 13.32
CA GLU A 139 18.12 -21.54 13.35
C GLU A 139 17.92 -20.22 14.10
N CYS A 140 16.76 -19.58 13.96
CA CYS A 140 16.44 -18.36 14.72
C CYS A 140 16.45 -18.63 16.23
N ARG A 141 15.87 -19.75 16.68
CA ARG A 141 15.91 -20.16 18.08
C ARG A 141 17.34 -20.45 18.54
N ALA A 142 18.11 -21.22 17.76
CA ALA A 142 19.49 -21.58 18.09
C ALA A 142 20.40 -20.35 18.25
N GLN A 143 20.15 -19.30 17.45
CA GLN A 143 20.95 -18.08 17.46
C GLN A 143 20.34 -16.94 18.29
N GLY A 144 19.19 -17.17 18.94
CA GLY A 144 18.52 -16.17 19.79
C GLY A 144 18.07 -14.92 19.01
N ILE A 145 17.53 -15.12 17.81
CA ILE A 145 16.91 -14.07 16.99
C ILE A 145 15.40 -14.29 16.94
N ASN A 146 14.61 -13.22 17.05
CA ASN A 146 13.16 -13.32 17.02
C ASN A 146 12.65 -13.58 15.61
N LEU A 147 11.83 -14.61 15.42
CA LEU A 147 11.21 -14.92 14.14
C LEU A 147 9.78 -14.40 14.07
N VAL A 148 9.52 -13.49 13.16
CA VAL A 148 8.18 -13.00 12.79
C VAL A 148 7.84 -13.56 11.41
N VAL A 149 6.67 -14.19 11.29
CA VAL A 149 6.25 -14.83 10.04
C VAL A 149 5.25 -13.95 9.30
N ASN A 150 5.53 -13.69 8.02
CA ASN A 150 4.73 -12.82 7.17
C ASN A 150 3.74 -13.58 6.33
N PHE A 151 2.54 -12.97 6.16
CA PHE A 151 1.45 -13.44 5.32
C PHE A 151 0.88 -12.33 4.46
N ASN A 152 0.78 -12.56 3.14
CA ASN A 152 -0.04 -11.75 2.24
C ASN A 152 -1.51 -12.19 2.36
N ALA A 153 -2.31 -11.46 3.16
CA ALA A 153 -3.65 -11.90 3.58
C ALA A 153 -4.58 -12.26 2.41
N PHE A 154 -4.90 -11.26 1.58
CA PHE A 154 -5.90 -11.36 0.51
C PHE A 154 -5.28 -11.41 -0.89
N ALA A 155 -4.09 -12.01 -1.02
CA ALA A 155 -3.47 -12.32 -2.30
C ALA A 155 -3.36 -13.83 -2.49
N GLU A 156 -3.96 -14.38 -3.53
CA GLU A 156 -4.03 -15.82 -3.83
C GLU A 156 -3.62 -16.11 -5.28
N GLY A 157 -2.71 -15.31 -5.82
CA GLY A 157 -2.18 -15.53 -7.16
C GLY A 157 -1.26 -14.42 -7.64
N HIS A 158 -0.49 -14.73 -8.68
CA HIS A 158 0.46 -13.83 -9.31
C HIS A 158 0.03 -13.52 -10.74
N GLN A 159 -0.45 -12.31 -11.00
CA GLN A 159 -1.09 -11.97 -12.28
C GLN A 159 -0.15 -11.99 -13.49
N LEU A 160 1.14 -11.70 -13.31
CA LEU A 160 2.11 -11.78 -14.42
C LEU A 160 2.32 -13.23 -14.92
N PHE A 161 2.08 -14.22 -14.06
CA PHE A 161 2.26 -15.63 -14.39
C PHE A 161 0.93 -16.38 -14.59
N GLY A 162 -0.19 -15.76 -14.23
CA GLY A 162 -1.51 -16.39 -14.31
C GLY A 162 -1.65 -17.62 -13.41
N THR A 163 -0.93 -17.68 -12.29
CA THR A 163 -0.85 -18.83 -11.40
C THR A 163 -1.30 -18.50 -9.97
N GLY A 164 -1.69 -19.52 -9.24
CA GLY A 164 -2.06 -19.46 -7.82
C GLY A 164 -3.48 -19.97 -7.53
N PRO A 165 -3.79 -20.25 -6.25
CA PRO A 165 -5.09 -20.79 -5.82
C PRO A 165 -6.30 -19.98 -6.27
N GLY A 166 -6.18 -18.65 -6.35
CA GLY A 166 -7.26 -17.77 -6.77
C GLY A 166 -7.63 -17.89 -8.26
N TYR A 167 -6.75 -18.45 -9.10
CA TYR A 167 -7.09 -18.80 -10.49
C TYR A 167 -7.85 -20.13 -10.56
N ALA A 168 -7.54 -21.08 -9.69
CA ALA A 168 -8.30 -22.33 -9.56
C ALA A 168 -9.67 -22.11 -8.90
N ASN A 169 -9.84 -21.00 -8.17
CA ASN A 169 -11.08 -20.63 -7.47
C ASN A 169 -11.53 -19.22 -7.89
N PRO A 170 -12.04 -19.02 -9.12
CA PRO A 170 -12.40 -17.71 -9.64
C PRO A 170 -13.41 -16.95 -8.77
N GLN A 171 -14.25 -17.66 -8.02
CA GLN A 171 -15.23 -17.09 -7.08
C GLN A 171 -14.56 -16.33 -5.90
N TRP A 172 -13.28 -16.60 -5.61
CA TRP A 172 -12.56 -15.87 -4.56
C TRP A 172 -12.06 -14.52 -5.01
N GLN A 173 -11.96 -14.30 -6.32
CA GLN A 173 -11.36 -13.09 -6.87
C GLN A 173 -12.17 -11.84 -6.51
N SER A 174 -11.46 -10.76 -6.24
CA SER A 174 -12.05 -9.44 -6.11
C SER A 174 -12.74 -9.04 -7.42
N VAL A 175 -13.92 -8.46 -7.33
CA VAL A 175 -14.67 -7.94 -8.48
C VAL A 175 -14.46 -6.43 -8.56
N LEU A 176 -13.89 -5.98 -9.67
CA LEU A 176 -13.62 -4.57 -9.92
C LEU A 176 -14.84 -3.91 -10.56
N TYR A 177 -15.17 -2.73 -10.08
CA TYR A 177 -16.08 -1.81 -10.77
C TYR A 177 -15.30 -0.94 -11.73
N GLU A 178 -15.68 -0.99 -13.00
CA GLU A 178 -15.13 -0.15 -14.05
C GLU A 178 -16.27 0.52 -14.82
N GLU A 179 -15.97 1.64 -15.45
CA GLU A 179 -16.84 2.23 -16.48
C GLU A 179 -16.33 1.83 -17.86
N LYS A 180 -17.22 1.32 -18.69
CA LYS A 180 -16.95 1.04 -20.10
C LYS A 180 -17.32 2.27 -20.92
N PRO A 181 -16.37 3.11 -21.33
CA PRO A 181 -16.66 4.26 -22.16
C PRO A 181 -16.89 3.84 -23.61
N VAL A 182 -17.92 4.38 -24.22
CA VAL A 182 -18.30 4.15 -25.62
C VAL A 182 -18.43 5.49 -26.34
N LEU A 183 -17.77 5.60 -27.47
CA LEU A 183 -17.85 6.80 -28.31
C LEU A 183 -19.26 6.97 -28.88
N GLN A 184 -19.80 8.16 -28.69
CA GLN A 184 -21.07 8.57 -29.27
C GLN A 184 -20.78 9.42 -30.52
N ILE A 185 -21.21 8.94 -31.69
CA ILE A 185 -21.08 9.62 -32.97
C ILE A 185 -22.49 9.99 -33.42
N PRO A 186 -22.82 11.27 -33.61
CA PRO A 186 -24.11 11.67 -34.16
C PRO A 186 -24.39 10.96 -35.49
N PHE A 187 -25.63 10.57 -35.71
CA PHE A 187 -26.11 9.91 -36.95
C PHE A 187 -25.61 8.47 -37.19
N ALA A 188 -24.79 7.89 -36.32
CA ALA A 188 -24.38 6.49 -36.39
C ALA A 188 -25.40 5.54 -35.73
N ALA A 189 -26.69 5.78 -35.89
CA ALA A 189 -27.74 4.94 -35.30
C ALA A 189 -27.65 3.51 -35.87
N GLY A 190 -27.46 2.53 -34.98
CA GLY A 190 -27.38 1.11 -35.29
C GLY A 190 -25.99 0.58 -35.67
N GLY A 191 -24.92 1.40 -35.55
CA GLY A 191 -23.53 0.93 -35.69
C GLY A 191 -23.03 0.14 -34.49
N LEU A 192 -21.94 -0.63 -34.68
CA LEU A 192 -21.25 -1.28 -33.58
C LEU A 192 -20.76 -0.22 -32.57
N PRO A 193 -21.00 -0.41 -31.26
CA PRO A 193 -20.50 0.51 -30.27
C PRO A 193 -18.97 0.46 -30.22
N LEU A 194 -18.30 1.60 -30.40
CA LEU A 194 -16.86 1.72 -30.34
C LEU A 194 -16.43 1.99 -28.90
N ALA A 195 -15.92 0.95 -28.23
CA ALA A 195 -15.35 1.09 -26.88
C ALA A 195 -14.05 1.88 -26.93
N MET A 196 -13.87 2.80 -25.98
CA MET A 196 -12.67 3.63 -25.91
C MET A 196 -11.69 3.07 -24.88
N ARG A 197 -10.41 3.04 -25.27
CA ARG A 197 -9.32 2.60 -24.40
C ARG A 197 -8.18 3.62 -24.38
N PRO A 198 -7.92 4.26 -23.22
CA PRO A 198 -6.77 5.15 -23.09
C PRO A 198 -5.45 4.38 -23.23
N ASN A 199 -4.69 4.66 -24.29
CA ASN A 199 -3.31 4.17 -24.50
C ASN A 199 -3.09 2.65 -24.41
N GLU A 200 -4.10 1.82 -24.64
CA GLU A 200 -3.98 0.35 -24.50
C GLU A 200 -3.82 -0.36 -25.84
N LEU A 201 -2.93 -1.36 -25.84
CA LEU A 201 -2.68 -2.30 -26.92
C LEU A 201 -2.68 -3.74 -26.38
N PRO A 202 -3.13 -4.75 -27.16
CA PRO A 202 -3.88 -4.67 -28.44
C PRO A 202 -5.33 -4.25 -28.24
N LEU A 203 -5.98 -3.77 -29.31
CA LEU A 203 -7.41 -3.44 -29.33
C LEU A 203 -8.21 -4.59 -29.93
N ALA A 204 -9.43 -4.81 -29.44
CA ALA A 204 -10.42 -5.62 -30.12
C ALA A 204 -10.96 -4.89 -31.37
N GLU A 205 -11.72 -5.60 -32.20
CA GLU A 205 -12.20 -5.08 -33.47
C GLU A 205 -13.04 -3.80 -33.34
N ASN A 206 -13.84 -3.73 -32.27
CA ASN A 206 -14.73 -2.59 -32.01
C ASN A 206 -14.16 -1.61 -30.96
N GLU A 207 -12.85 -1.62 -30.74
CA GLU A 207 -12.17 -0.73 -29.80
C GLU A 207 -11.33 0.33 -30.51
N ILE A 208 -11.23 1.50 -29.92
CA ILE A 208 -10.38 2.60 -30.37
C ILE A 208 -9.47 3.06 -29.21
N ALA A 209 -8.22 3.37 -29.53
CA ALA A 209 -7.27 3.93 -28.59
C ALA A 209 -7.37 5.46 -28.57
N VAL A 210 -7.10 6.06 -27.40
CA VAL A 210 -7.09 7.51 -27.21
C VAL A 210 -5.71 7.94 -26.78
N TYR A 211 -5.15 8.96 -27.43
CA TYR A 211 -3.84 9.52 -27.16
C TYR A 211 -3.90 11.03 -27.04
N THR A 212 -3.28 11.56 -26.01
CA THR A 212 -3.06 13.02 -25.84
C THR A 212 -1.67 13.45 -26.30
N ASP A 213 -0.75 12.48 -26.48
CA ASP A 213 0.61 12.71 -26.94
C ASP A 213 0.79 12.19 -28.38
N PRO A 214 1.08 13.07 -29.35
CA PRO A 214 1.29 12.67 -30.74
C PRO A 214 2.50 11.75 -30.95
N ALA A 215 3.53 11.84 -30.09
CA ALA A 215 4.69 10.95 -30.18
C ALA A 215 4.30 9.49 -29.90
N ARG A 216 3.37 9.26 -28.97
CA ARG A 216 2.83 7.92 -28.68
C ARG A 216 2.01 7.38 -29.83
N VAL A 217 1.21 8.21 -30.51
CA VAL A 217 0.48 7.80 -31.72
C VAL A 217 1.47 7.32 -32.76
N SER A 218 2.52 8.09 -33.04
CA SER A 218 3.56 7.75 -34.03
C SER A 218 4.32 6.46 -33.67
N ALA A 219 4.55 6.20 -32.39
CA ALA A 219 5.22 5.00 -31.90
C ALA A 219 4.33 3.74 -31.95
N ASP A 220 3.01 3.91 -31.84
CA ASP A 220 2.07 2.80 -31.72
C ASP A 220 1.42 2.40 -33.06
N ILE A 221 1.22 3.32 -33.98
CA ILE A 221 0.65 3.01 -35.32
C ILE A 221 1.41 1.89 -36.03
N PRO A 222 2.75 1.86 -36.09
CA PRO A 222 3.49 0.76 -36.73
C PRO A 222 3.29 -0.61 -36.05
N LYS A 223 2.91 -0.65 -34.80
CA LYS A 223 2.62 -1.89 -34.03
C LYS A 223 1.21 -2.40 -34.29
N ARG A 224 0.37 -1.60 -34.96
CA ARG A 224 -0.98 -1.95 -35.44
C ARG A 224 -0.88 -2.32 -36.92
N ASN A 225 -2.00 -2.60 -37.56
CA ASN A 225 -2.05 -2.66 -38.99
C ASN A 225 -2.25 -1.23 -39.58
N PRO A 226 -1.19 -0.55 -40.05
CA PRO A 226 -1.32 0.84 -40.56
C PRO A 226 -2.29 0.98 -41.73
N GLN A 227 -2.48 -0.09 -42.50
CA GLN A 227 -3.38 -0.09 -43.67
C GLN A 227 -4.85 -0.04 -43.28
N THR A 228 -5.21 -0.58 -42.15
CA THR A 228 -6.58 -0.58 -41.63
C THR A 228 -6.81 0.47 -40.55
N ALA A 229 -5.76 1.00 -39.94
CA ALA A 229 -5.86 2.01 -38.87
C ALA A 229 -6.37 3.36 -39.47
N PHE A 230 -7.28 3.98 -38.72
CA PHE A 230 -7.79 5.32 -39.06
C PHE A 230 -7.66 6.21 -37.82
N VAL A 231 -7.19 7.43 -38.03
CA VAL A 231 -6.94 8.40 -36.95
C VAL A 231 -7.86 9.60 -37.16
N ILE A 232 -8.56 9.99 -36.12
CA ILE A 232 -9.25 11.28 -36.03
C ILE A 232 -8.64 12.10 -34.88
N VAL A 233 -8.52 13.39 -35.09
CA VAL A 233 -8.07 14.35 -34.07
C VAL A 233 -9.27 15.18 -33.65
N VAL A 234 -9.48 15.28 -32.35
CA VAL A 234 -10.56 16.07 -31.74
C VAL A 234 -9.99 17.17 -30.88
N ASP A 235 -10.65 18.33 -30.85
CA ASP A 235 -10.34 19.44 -29.98
C ASP A 235 -10.89 19.21 -28.55
N LYS A 236 -10.62 20.11 -27.63
CA LYS A 236 -11.11 20.07 -26.24
C LYS A 236 -12.63 20.03 -26.09
N ALA A 237 -13.38 20.43 -27.11
CA ALA A 237 -14.84 20.36 -27.12
C ALA A 237 -15.36 19.03 -27.69
N GLY A 238 -14.45 18.17 -28.15
CA GLY A 238 -14.77 16.90 -28.78
C GLY A 238 -15.15 17.04 -30.26
N THR A 239 -14.87 18.18 -30.92
CA THR A 239 -15.10 18.39 -32.34
C THR A 239 -13.95 17.80 -33.14
N VAL A 240 -14.26 17.05 -34.18
CA VAL A 240 -13.26 16.50 -35.10
C VAL A 240 -12.63 17.64 -35.90
N VAL A 241 -11.32 17.81 -35.79
CA VAL A 241 -10.55 18.86 -36.48
C VAL A 241 -9.69 18.32 -37.63
N ALA A 242 -9.35 17.02 -37.57
CA ALA A 242 -8.63 16.34 -38.64
C ALA A 242 -8.91 14.84 -38.65
N GLN A 243 -8.67 14.22 -39.81
CA GLN A 243 -8.77 12.76 -39.97
C GLN A 243 -7.76 12.28 -41.02
N THR A 244 -7.21 11.06 -40.83
CA THR A 244 -6.25 10.47 -41.77
C THR A 244 -6.20 8.95 -41.65
N LEU A 245 -5.65 8.29 -42.68
CA LEU A 245 -5.22 6.89 -42.57
C LEU A 245 -4.00 6.76 -41.68
N GLY A 246 -3.85 5.61 -41.03
CA GLY A 246 -2.68 5.31 -40.20
C GLY A 246 -1.35 5.43 -40.95
N THR A 247 -1.32 5.06 -42.22
CA THR A 247 -0.15 5.19 -43.12
C THR A 247 0.25 6.65 -43.38
N ALA A 248 -0.68 7.59 -43.26
CA ALA A 248 -0.45 9.01 -43.55
C ALA A 248 -0.36 9.87 -42.27
N TRP A 249 -0.39 9.27 -41.10
CA TRP A 249 -0.37 10.02 -39.82
C TRP A 249 0.82 10.97 -39.72
N GLN A 250 2.03 10.51 -40.07
CA GLN A 250 3.24 11.33 -40.00
C GLN A 250 3.28 12.53 -40.94
N SER A 251 2.51 12.47 -42.05
CA SER A 251 2.37 13.57 -43.01
C SER A 251 1.21 14.51 -42.69
N LEU A 252 0.46 14.23 -41.63
CA LEU A 252 -0.60 15.10 -41.14
C LEU A 252 -0.03 16.36 -40.51
N SER A 253 -0.34 17.52 -41.07
CA SER A 253 0.14 18.81 -40.55
C SER A 253 -0.63 19.30 -39.32
N VAL A 254 -1.64 18.58 -38.85
CA VAL A 254 -2.44 18.93 -37.68
C VAL A 254 -1.87 18.26 -36.45
N ALA A 255 -1.37 19.09 -35.49
CA ALA A 255 -1.03 18.62 -34.18
C ALA A 255 -2.29 18.29 -33.36
N ILE A 256 -2.15 17.48 -32.27
CA ILE A 256 -3.23 17.34 -31.30
C ILE A 256 -3.37 18.70 -30.59
N PRO A 257 -4.55 19.36 -30.64
CA PRO A 257 -4.79 20.64 -30.01
C PRO A 257 -4.66 20.51 -28.49
N ASP A 258 -4.36 21.61 -27.80
CA ASP A 258 -4.30 21.65 -26.34
C ASP A 258 -5.65 21.22 -25.72
N GLY A 259 -5.62 20.26 -24.83
CA GLY A 259 -6.80 19.62 -24.25
C GLY A 259 -7.59 18.72 -25.23
N GLY A 260 -7.08 18.47 -26.43
CA GLY A 260 -7.63 17.54 -27.42
C GLY A 260 -7.03 16.13 -27.32
N ALA A 261 -7.39 15.25 -28.27
CA ALA A 261 -6.88 13.88 -28.36
C ALA A 261 -6.91 13.36 -29.80
N ALA A 262 -6.06 12.37 -30.08
CA ALA A 262 -6.15 11.51 -31.25
C ALA A 262 -6.87 10.20 -30.90
N LEU A 263 -7.88 9.84 -31.67
CA LEU A 263 -8.62 8.59 -31.55
C LEU A 263 -8.17 7.68 -32.71
N VAL A 264 -7.67 6.49 -32.37
CA VAL A 264 -7.05 5.57 -33.34
C VAL A 264 -7.81 4.24 -33.34
N SER A 265 -8.41 3.92 -34.47
CA SER A 265 -8.99 2.61 -34.73
C SER A 265 -7.93 1.63 -35.26
N GLN A 266 -8.22 0.34 -35.20
CA GLN A 266 -7.32 -0.72 -35.66
C GLN A 266 -7.92 -1.60 -36.75
N SER A 267 -9.23 -1.85 -36.70
CA SER A 267 -9.93 -2.74 -37.60
C SER A 267 -10.58 -1.98 -38.77
N THR A 268 -10.84 -2.67 -39.88
CA THR A 268 -11.58 -2.10 -41.01
C THR A 268 -12.97 -1.64 -40.57
N GLY A 269 -13.68 -2.43 -39.74
CA GLY A 269 -15.03 -2.08 -39.29
C GLY A 269 -15.06 -0.79 -38.45
N SER A 270 -14.19 -0.66 -37.46
CA SER A 270 -14.10 0.56 -36.63
C SER A 270 -13.64 1.77 -37.44
N SER A 271 -12.70 1.58 -38.36
CA SER A 271 -12.21 2.64 -39.27
C SER A 271 -13.28 3.13 -40.23
N ASP A 272 -14.10 2.23 -40.76
CA ASP A 272 -15.22 2.60 -41.66
C ASP A 272 -16.29 3.41 -40.92
N ILE A 273 -16.59 3.08 -39.67
CA ILE A 273 -17.51 3.86 -38.85
C ILE A 273 -16.96 5.27 -38.64
N LEU A 274 -15.69 5.40 -38.20
CA LEU A 274 -15.08 6.71 -37.98
C LEU A 274 -15.05 7.54 -39.28
N ARG A 275 -14.63 6.95 -40.39
CA ARG A 275 -14.54 7.63 -41.70
C ARG A 275 -15.88 8.12 -42.18
N ARG A 276 -16.95 7.34 -42.00
CA ARG A 276 -18.30 7.67 -42.48
C ARG A 276 -19.00 8.71 -41.63
N PHE A 277 -18.85 8.66 -40.33
CA PHE A 277 -19.71 9.39 -39.40
C PHE A 277 -18.98 10.43 -38.56
N ALA A 278 -17.64 10.35 -38.42
CA ALA A 278 -16.83 11.27 -37.62
C ALA A 278 -16.07 12.26 -38.54
N ALA A 279 -16.78 12.90 -39.50
CA ALA A 279 -16.20 13.89 -40.39
C ALA A 279 -15.72 15.15 -39.62
N VAL A 280 -14.80 15.91 -40.25
CA VAL A 280 -14.35 17.21 -39.70
C VAL A 280 -15.55 18.12 -39.42
N GLY A 281 -15.60 18.74 -38.26
CA GLY A 281 -16.70 19.55 -37.77
C GLY A 281 -17.76 18.78 -36.97
N VAL A 282 -17.78 17.46 -37.00
CA VAL A 282 -18.71 16.66 -36.18
C VAL A 282 -18.25 16.68 -34.70
N ARG A 283 -19.20 16.94 -33.80
CA ARG A 283 -18.95 16.89 -32.37
C ARG A 283 -19.25 15.49 -31.83
N LEU A 284 -18.25 14.89 -31.22
CA LEU A 284 -18.32 13.59 -30.57
C LEU A 284 -18.51 13.75 -29.05
N SER A 285 -18.99 12.69 -28.39
CA SER A 285 -19.09 12.61 -26.93
C SER A 285 -18.82 11.19 -26.47
N VAL A 286 -18.77 10.96 -25.17
CA VAL A 286 -18.63 9.64 -24.57
C VAL A 286 -19.82 9.34 -23.67
N GLN A 287 -20.30 8.12 -23.71
CA GLN A 287 -21.24 7.56 -22.74
C GLN A 287 -20.58 6.39 -22.03
N SER A 288 -20.69 6.32 -20.72
CA SER A 288 -20.16 5.22 -19.94
C SER A 288 -21.27 4.38 -19.32
N SER A 289 -21.00 3.11 -19.11
CA SER A 289 -21.85 2.18 -18.37
C SER A 289 -21.03 1.36 -17.39
N PRO A 290 -21.55 1.07 -16.18
CA PRO A 290 -20.86 0.26 -15.20
C PRO A 290 -20.68 -1.18 -15.69
N ILE A 291 -19.49 -1.72 -15.48
CA ILE A 291 -19.18 -3.15 -15.63
C ILE A 291 -18.48 -3.67 -14.39
N PHE A 292 -18.72 -4.94 -14.09
CA PHE A 292 -18.15 -5.62 -12.92
C PHE A 292 -17.30 -6.79 -13.42
N VAL A 293 -15.99 -6.72 -13.17
CA VAL A 293 -15.02 -7.61 -13.80
C VAL A 293 -14.15 -8.28 -12.75
N PRO A 294 -14.06 -9.63 -12.73
CA PRO A 294 -13.09 -10.32 -11.89
C PRO A 294 -11.67 -9.82 -12.15
N ILE A 295 -10.92 -9.57 -11.09
CA ILE A 295 -9.57 -8.99 -11.18
C ILE A 295 -8.61 -9.81 -12.05
N GLY A 296 -8.76 -11.13 -12.09
CA GLY A 296 -7.96 -12.02 -12.93
C GLY A 296 -8.12 -11.78 -14.43
N GLN A 297 -9.18 -11.09 -14.86
CA GLN A 297 -9.38 -10.64 -16.23
C GLN A 297 -8.70 -9.29 -16.53
N ARG A 298 -8.02 -8.71 -15.54
CA ARG A 298 -7.29 -7.44 -15.65
C ARG A 298 -5.83 -7.60 -15.21
N PRO A 299 -5.03 -8.45 -15.86
CA PRO A 299 -3.70 -8.86 -15.40
C PRO A 299 -2.67 -7.72 -15.33
N ARG A 300 -2.92 -6.59 -16.01
CA ARG A 300 -1.99 -5.46 -16.03
C ARG A 300 -2.21 -4.44 -14.91
N ARG A 301 -3.24 -4.62 -14.09
CA ARG A 301 -3.60 -3.62 -13.09
C ARG A 301 -2.72 -3.67 -11.86
N GLN A 302 -2.38 -4.86 -11.38
CA GLN A 302 -1.45 -5.08 -10.28
C GLN A 302 -0.85 -6.49 -10.35
N VAL A 303 0.24 -6.71 -9.61
CA VAL A 303 0.92 -8.03 -9.61
C VAL A 303 0.13 -9.08 -8.82
N PRO A 304 -0.37 -8.83 -7.59
CA PRO A 304 -1.13 -9.81 -6.83
C PRO A 304 -2.55 -9.99 -7.38
N LEU A 305 -2.99 -11.24 -7.46
CA LEU A 305 -4.40 -11.58 -7.65
C LEU A 305 -5.12 -11.42 -6.31
N MET A 306 -5.78 -10.28 -6.13
CA MET A 306 -6.49 -9.97 -4.89
C MET A 306 -7.79 -10.77 -4.80
N THR A 307 -8.11 -11.21 -3.59
CA THR A 307 -9.36 -11.92 -3.27
C THR A 307 -10.31 -11.06 -2.47
N ASN A 308 -11.56 -11.47 -2.43
CA ASN A 308 -12.68 -10.75 -1.85
C ASN A 308 -12.75 -10.90 -0.32
N PRO A 309 -12.45 -9.86 0.47
CA PRO A 309 -12.52 -9.94 1.94
C PRO A 309 -13.95 -10.09 2.51
N PHE A 310 -14.99 -9.89 1.70
CA PHE A 310 -16.38 -10.10 2.14
C PHE A 310 -16.78 -11.58 2.14
N ARG A 311 -16.02 -12.44 1.44
CA ARG A 311 -16.28 -13.88 1.41
C ARG A 311 -15.76 -14.55 2.67
N GLN A 312 -16.64 -15.34 3.31
CA GLN A 312 -16.28 -16.05 4.54
C GLN A 312 -15.22 -17.12 4.29
N ASP A 313 -15.35 -17.90 3.20
CA ASP A 313 -14.41 -18.96 2.85
C ASP A 313 -12.97 -18.43 2.58
N VAL A 314 -12.82 -17.21 2.04
CA VAL A 314 -11.54 -16.54 1.85
C VAL A 314 -10.92 -16.17 3.21
N ARG A 315 -11.72 -15.59 4.11
CA ARG A 315 -11.26 -15.24 5.47
C ARG A 315 -10.88 -16.49 6.27
N ASP A 316 -11.72 -17.53 6.24
CA ASP A 316 -11.50 -18.77 6.98
C ASP A 316 -10.24 -19.48 6.49
N ARG A 317 -9.99 -19.50 5.18
CA ARG A 317 -8.76 -20.04 4.61
C ARG A 317 -7.53 -19.30 5.13
N THR A 318 -7.54 -17.98 5.13
CA THR A 318 -6.41 -17.19 5.60
C THR A 318 -6.16 -17.40 7.10
N LEU A 319 -7.22 -17.42 7.92
CA LEU A 319 -7.12 -17.73 9.35
C LEU A 319 -6.60 -19.14 9.61
N ALA A 320 -7.05 -20.13 8.82
CA ALA A 320 -6.59 -21.51 8.95
C ALA A 320 -5.09 -21.66 8.64
N ILE A 321 -4.58 -20.99 7.60
CA ILE A 321 -3.15 -20.94 7.25
C ILE A 321 -2.34 -20.35 8.41
N ILE A 322 -2.78 -19.22 8.97
CA ILE A 322 -2.11 -18.58 10.12
C ILE A 322 -2.13 -19.53 11.34
N ALA A 323 -3.28 -20.12 11.65
CA ALA A 323 -3.42 -21.05 12.76
C ALA A 323 -2.53 -22.30 12.61
N GLU A 324 -2.36 -22.80 11.39
CA GLU A 324 -1.47 -23.91 11.07
C GLU A 324 -0.02 -23.56 11.41
N VAL A 325 0.46 -22.38 10.98
CA VAL A 325 1.82 -21.91 11.27
C VAL A 325 2.01 -21.66 12.76
N VAL A 326 1.08 -20.98 13.43
CA VAL A 326 1.19 -20.70 14.88
C VAL A 326 1.22 -21.98 15.71
N ARG A 327 0.48 -23.04 15.33
CA ARG A 327 0.53 -24.33 16.03
C ARG A 327 1.81 -25.10 15.75
N GLY A 328 2.24 -25.12 14.48
CA GLY A 328 3.29 -26.01 14.00
C GLY A 328 4.71 -25.54 14.26
N TYR A 329 4.93 -24.23 14.39
CA TYR A 329 6.27 -23.65 14.40
C TYR A 329 6.55 -22.82 15.64
N ASP A 330 7.82 -22.78 16.08
CA ASP A 330 8.28 -21.93 17.15
C ASP A 330 8.60 -20.53 16.60
N ILE A 331 7.63 -19.63 16.71
CA ILE A 331 7.68 -18.26 16.16
C ILE A 331 7.37 -17.23 17.25
N GLY A 332 7.98 -16.05 17.16
CA GLY A 332 7.75 -14.95 18.07
C GLY A 332 6.59 -14.04 17.67
N GLY A 333 6.22 -14.03 16.39
CA GLY A 333 5.13 -13.20 15.89
C GLY A 333 4.62 -13.57 14.51
N VAL A 334 3.47 -13.02 14.19
CA VAL A 334 2.90 -12.99 12.84
C VAL A 334 2.72 -11.55 12.38
N ILE A 335 2.93 -11.29 11.09
CA ILE A 335 2.75 -9.98 10.50
C ILE A 335 2.01 -10.11 9.17
N PHE A 336 1.06 -9.23 8.92
CA PHE A 336 0.49 -9.08 7.60
C PHE A 336 1.32 -8.09 6.78
N ASP A 337 1.62 -8.47 5.54
CA ASP A 337 2.14 -7.56 4.53
C ASP A 337 1.03 -6.65 3.98
N ASP A 338 1.39 -5.74 3.10
CA ASP A 338 0.54 -4.74 2.44
C ASP A 338 -0.63 -5.35 1.63
N ARG A 339 -1.00 -6.60 1.86
CA ARG A 339 -2.16 -7.27 1.24
C ARG A 339 -3.30 -7.56 2.23
N LEU A 340 -3.24 -6.98 3.43
CA LEU A 340 -4.40 -6.83 4.30
C LEU A 340 -5.22 -5.61 3.83
N ARG A 341 -5.71 -5.68 2.60
CA ARG A 341 -6.41 -4.58 1.92
C ARG A 341 -7.27 -5.05 0.76
N TYR A 342 -8.09 -4.17 0.21
CA TYR A 342 -8.78 -4.35 -1.07
C TYR A 342 -7.85 -4.07 -2.25
N ALA A 343 -8.30 -4.45 -3.45
CA ALA A 343 -7.57 -4.18 -4.69
C ALA A 343 -7.42 -2.68 -4.99
N GLY A 344 -8.43 -1.90 -4.66
CA GLY A 344 -8.48 -0.46 -4.90
C GLY A 344 -9.81 0.14 -4.43
N LEU A 345 -10.01 1.42 -4.71
CA LEU A 345 -11.30 2.08 -4.46
C LEU A 345 -12.43 1.45 -5.28
N ASP A 346 -12.12 0.88 -6.41
CA ASP A 346 -13.00 0.15 -7.31
C ASP A 346 -13.16 -1.36 -7.00
N GLY A 347 -12.57 -1.85 -5.95
CA GLY A 347 -12.71 -3.22 -5.43
C GLY A 347 -13.07 -3.22 -3.94
N ASP A 348 -13.93 -4.10 -3.44
CA ASP A 348 -14.68 -5.16 -4.11
C ASP A 348 -16.10 -4.70 -4.40
N PHE A 349 -16.57 -4.93 -5.62
CA PHE A 349 -17.95 -4.62 -6.04
C PHE A 349 -18.74 -5.89 -6.40
N SER A 350 -18.43 -7.00 -5.75
CA SER A 350 -19.15 -8.27 -5.90
C SER A 350 -20.59 -8.22 -5.35
N PRO A 351 -21.42 -9.19 -5.72
CA PRO A 351 -22.76 -9.38 -5.10
C PRO A 351 -22.67 -9.57 -3.58
N GLU A 352 -21.66 -10.26 -3.08
CA GLU A 352 -21.42 -10.45 -1.65
C GLU A 352 -21.13 -9.11 -0.95
N ALA A 353 -20.30 -8.26 -1.55
CA ALA A 353 -20.02 -6.93 -1.05
C ALA A 353 -21.28 -6.07 -0.98
N LYS A 354 -22.10 -6.09 -2.04
CA LYS A 354 -23.38 -5.40 -2.08
C LYS A 354 -24.31 -5.86 -0.95
N SER A 355 -24.55 -7.17 -0.84
CA SER A 355 -25.44 -7.74 0.18
C SER A 355 -24.99 -7.41 1.60
N ALA A 356 -23.68 -7.51 1.87
CA ALA A 356 -23.11 -7.17 3.17
C ALA A 356 -23.23 -5.67 3.48
N PHE A 357 -23.07 -4.81 2.48
CA PHE A 357 -23.21 -3.37 2.66
C PHE A 357 -24.69 -2.95 2.86
N GLU A 358 -25.64 -3.55 2.12
CA GLU A 358 -27.07 -3.33 2.32
C GLU A 358 -27.51 -3.73 3.75
N ALA A 359 -26.97 -4.85 4.25
CA ALA A 359 -27.18 -5.25 5.64
C ALA A 359 -26.58 -4.25 6.65
N TYR A 360 -25.41 -3.70 6.36
CA TYR A 360 -24.74 -2.70 7.19
C TYR A 360 -25.53 -1.36 7.27
N VAL A 361 -26.03 -0.87 6.13
CA VAL A 361 -26.79 0.40 6.09
C VAL A 361 -28.28 0.22 6.36
N GLY A 362 -28.79 -1.01 6.45
CA GLY A 362 -30.18 -1.36 6.76
C GLY A 362 -31.18 -1.01 5.66
N LYS A 363 -30.74 -0.86 4.41
CA LYS A 363 -31.61 -0.50 3.26
C LYS A 363 -31.03 -0.97 1.93
N PRO A 364 -31.88 -1.15 0.89
CA PRO A 364 -31.40 -1.39 -0.47
C PRO A 364 -30.53 -0.24 -1.00
N VAL A 365 -29.54 -0.58 -1.82
CA VAL A 365 -28.56 0.35 -2.40
C VAL A 365 -28.59 0.28 -3.92
N ARG A 366 -28.68 1.43 -4.59
CA ARG A 366 -28.47 1.54 -6.04
C ARG A 366 -26.98 1.35 -6.32
N TRP A 367 -26.61 0.18 -6.81
CA TRP A 367 -25.24 -0.25 -6.98
C TRP A 367 -24.75 0.01 -8.41
N PRO A 368 -23.66 0.75 -8.66
CA PRO A 368 -22.74 1.38 -7.69
C PRO A 368 -23.11 2.83 -7.32
N ASP A 369 -24.16 3.41 -7.88
CA ASP A 369 -24.48 4.84 -7.91
C ASP A 369 -24.55 5.50 -6.52
N ASP A 370 -25.10 4.80 -5.53
CA ASP A 370 -25.16 5.34 -4.16
C ASP A 370 -23.78 5.34 -3.47
N ILE A 371 -22.82 4.60 -4.00
CA ILE A 371 -21.44 4.52 -3.48
C ILE A 371 -20.56 5.57 -4.16
N LEU A 372 -20.30 5.37 -5.45
CA LEU A 372 -19.50 6.27 -6.29
C LEU A 372 -19.75 5.97 -7.76
N ARG A 373 -19.45 6.95 -8.62
CA ARG A 373 -19.37 6.75 -10.06
C ARG A 373 -18.00 7.16 -10.56
N PHE A 374 -17.39 6.26 -11.34
CA PHE A 374 -16.30 6.64 -12.21
C PHE A 374 -16.84 7.21 -13.51
N GLY A 375 -16.05 8.03 -14.18
CA GLY A 375 -16.37 8.59 -15.47
C GLY A 375 -15.09 8.97 -16.20
N TYR A 376 -15.26 9.54 -17.39
CA TYR A 376 -14.14 9.99 -18.19
C TYR A 376 -14.40 11.40 -18.72
N ARG A 377 -13.38 12.25 -18.63
CA ARG A 377 -13.41 13.58 -19.25
C ARG A 377 -13.02 13.42 -20.72
N PHE A 378 -13.99 13.52 -21.61
CA PHE A 378 -13.73 13.48 -23.04
C PHE A 378 -13.19 14.84 -23.52
N PRO A 379 -12.22 14.89 -24.45
CA PRO A 379 -11.64 13.76 -25.18
C PRO A 379 -10.38 13.14 -24.55
N THR A 380 -9.80 13.72 -23.51
CA THR A 380 -8.53 13.26 -22.90
C THR A 380 -8.64 11.90 -22.21
N MET A 381 -9.86 11.46 -21.92
CA MET A 381 -10.16 10.24 -21.16
C MET A 381 -9.52 10.20 -19.77
N GLU A 382 -9.28 11.38 -19.19
CA GLU A 382 -8.91 11.49 -17.80
C GLU A 382 -10.01 10.88 -16.91
N ARG A 383 -9.64 9.92 -16.10
CA ARG A 383 -10.59 9.24 -15.19
C ARG A 383 -11.05 10.21 -14.11
N THR A 384 -12.34 10.28 -13.89
CA THR A 384 -12.98 11.07 -12.82
C THR A 384 -13.71 10.16 -11.85
N MET A 385 -13.90 10.62 -10.62
CA MET A 385 -14.70 9.94 -9.60
C MET A 385 -15.64 10.94 -8.94
N THR A 386 -16.91 10.56 -8.85
CA THR A 386 -17.94 11.32 -8.13
C THR A 386 -18.47 10.47 -6.99
N PRO A 387 -18.34 10.91 -5.72
CA PRO A 387 -18.88 10.19 -4.59
C PRO A 387 -20.41 10.20 -4.62
N GLY A 388 -21.02 9.06 -4.28
CA GLY A 388 -22.45 8.92 -4.06
C GLY A 388 -22.84 9.29 -2.62
N PRO A 389 -24.14 9.29 -2.29
CA PRO A 389 -24.63 9.67 -0.96
C PRO A 389 -24.20 8.73 0.17
N LEU A 390 -23.77 7.50 -0.13
CA LEU A 390 -23.30 6.51 0.84
C LEU A 390 -21.78 6.28 0.79
N TYR A 391 -21.02 7.14 0.10
CA TYR A 391 -19.58 7.00 -0.07
C TYR A 391 -18.84 6.92 1.26
N ASP A 392 -19.10 7.83 2.20
CA ASP A 392 -18.44 7.84 3.50
C ASP A 392 -18.78 6.58 4.32
N ALA A 393 -20.04 6.13 4.27
CA ALA A 393 -20.45 4.87 4.91
C ALA A 393 -19.75 3.65 4.29
N TRP A 394 -19.51 3.68 2.98
CA TRP A 394 -18.77 2.63 2.27
C TRP A 394 -17.31 2.56 2.71
N LEU A 395 -16.63 3.71 2.85
CA LEU A 395 -15.25 3.73 3.37
C LEU A 395 -15.18 3.16 4.79
N VAL A 396 -16.11 3.54 5.66
CA VAL A 396 -16.21 3.00 7.04
C VAL A 396 -16.44 1.50 7.01
N PHE A 397 -17.38 1.01 6.21
CA PHE A 397 -17.74 -0.41 6.13
C PHE A 397 -16.55 -1.27 5.66
N ARG A 398 -15.82 -0.82 4.63
CA ARG A 398 -14.62 -1.51 4.15
C ARG A 398 -13.54 -1.59 5.24
N ALA A 399 -13.28 -0.49 5.89
CA ALA A 399 -12.27 -0.42 6.96
C ALA A 399 -12.66 -1.30 8.16
N LEU A 400 -13.94 -1.31 8.56
CA LEU A 400 -14.46 -2.21 9.61
C LEU A 400 -14.31 -3.69 9.24
N THR A 401 -14.54 -4.05 7.98
CA THR A 401 -14.38 -5.43 7.53
C THR A 401 -12.95 -5.94 7.71
N LEU A 402 -11.96 -5.12 7.32
CA LEU A 402 -10.54 -5.48 7.50
C LEU A 402 -10.13 -5.45 8.97
N ARG A 403 -10.57 -4.46 9.73
CA ARG A 403 -10.33 -4.38 11.18
C ARG A 403 -10.89 -5.61 11.91
N ASN A 404 -12.10 -6.05 11.58
CA ASN A 404 -12.72 -7.21 12.17
C ASN A 404 -11.95 -8.50 11.83
N PHE A 405 -11.51 -8.65 10.57
CA PHE A 405 -10.65 -9.77 10.19
C PHE A 405 -9.33 -9.78 10.97
N LEU A 406 -8.70 -8.63 11.19
CA LEU A 406 -7.49 -8.51 12.02
C LEU A 406 -7.80 -8.88 13.48
N ALA A 407 -8.93 -8.46 14.03
CA ALA A 407 -9.36 -8.84 15.37
C ALA A 407 -9.58 -10.36 15.50
N ASP A 408 -10.17 -10.99 14.48
CA ASP A 408 -10.32 -12.46 14.40
C ASP A 408 -8.96 -13.15 14.37
N THR A 409 -8.00 -12.59 13.62
CA THR A 409 -6.62 -13.08 13.60
C THR A 409 -5.98 -12.99 14.98
N VAL A 410 -6.09 -11.86 15.65
CA VAL A 410 -5.54 -11.66 17.01
C VAL A 410 -6.13 -12.70 17.98
N ARG A 411 -7.47 -12.88 17.96
CA ARG A 411 -8.12 -13.89 18.80
C ARG A 411 -7.61 -15.30 18.49
N THR A 412 -7.50 -15.65 17.21
CA THR A 412 -7.02 -16.96 16.78
C THR A 412 -5.58 -17.22 17.25
N VAL A 413 -4.68 -16.27 17.02
CA VAL A 413 -3.27 -16.38 17.39
C VAL A 413 -3.12 -16.49 18.91
N LYS A 414 -3.76 -15.58 19.67
CA LYS A 414 -3.65 -15.52 21.13
C LYS A 414 -4.31 -16.72 21.82
N ALA A 415 -5.35 -17.31 21.22
CA ALA A 415 -5.95 -18.56 21.72
C ALA A 415 -5.03 -19.78 21.55
N ILE A 416 -4.15 -19.79 20.54
CA ILE A 416 -3.19 -20.87 20.30
C ILE A 416 -1.91 -20.68 21.11
N LYS A 417 -1.31 -19.50 20.99
CA LYS A 417 -0.05 -19.10 21.69
C LYS A 417 -0.14 -17.64 22.14
N PRO A 418 -0.50 -17.37 23.41
CA PRO A 418 -0.72 -16.02 23.91
C PRO A 418 0.49 -15.08 23.77
N GLN A 419 1.71 -15.63 23.78
CA GLN A 419 2.96 -14.88 23.66
C GLN A 419 3.30 -14.46 22.23
N VAL A 420 2.71 -15.07 21.20
CA VAL A 420 2.97 -14.73 19.79
C VAL A 420 2.38 -13.36 19.48
N THR A 421 3.20 -12.44 19.01
CA THR A 421 2.79 -11.08 18.66
C THR A 421 2.04 -11.03 17.31
N VAL A 422 1.17 -10.03 17.14
CA VAL A 422 0.45 -9.79 15.89
C VAL A 422 0.75 -8.38 15.42
N ALA A 423 1.13 -8.23 14.15
CA ALA A 423 1.55 -6.97 13.56
C ALA A 423 1.02 -6.78 12.14
N THR A 424 1.17 -5.55 11.63
CA THR A 424 0.89 -5.22 10.23
C THR A 424 2.02 -4.40 9.63
N TYR A 425 2.31 -4.64 8.35
CA TYR A 425 3.09 -3.75 7.50
C TYR A 425 2.14 -2.93 6.63
N VAL A 426 2.42 -1.63 6.52
CA VAL A 426 1.70 -0.65 5.69
C VAL A 426 2.68 0.39 5.15
N GLY A 427 2.29 1.17 4.13
CA GLY A 427 3.07 2.34 3.74
C GLY A 427 2.83 3.54 4.66
N SER A 428 3.80 4.43 4.75
CA SER A 428 3.69 5.67 5.53
C SER A 428 2.72 6.71 4.91
N TRP A 429 2.27 6.51 3.69
CA TRP A 429 1.34 7.37 2.94
C TRP A 429 -0.13 7.12 3.32
N TYR A 430 -0.46 7.39 4.56
CA TYR A 430 -1.78 7.17 5.15
C TYR A 430 -2.97 7.73 4.33
N PRO A 431 -2.87 8.91 3.69
CA PRO A 431 -4.00 9.50 2.94
C PRO A 431 -4.54 8.63 1.81
N ASP A 432 -3.74 7.70 1.27
CA ASP A 432 -4.14 6.82 0.18
C ASP A 432 -4.80 5.52 0.65
N TYR A 433 -4.69 5.20 1.94
CA TYR A 433 -5.15 3.93 2.49
C TYR A 433 -6.67 3.76 2.56
N PRO A 434 -7.51 4.82 2.65
CA PRO A 434 -8.96 4.68 2.49
C PRO A 434 -9.38 4.08 1.15
N ASP A 435 -8.63 4.33 0.08
CA ASP A 435 -8.89 3.76 -1.25
C ASP A 435 -8.73 2.23 -1.28
N VAL A 436 -7.92 1.69 -0.40
CA VAL A 436 -7.74 0.24 -0.22
C VAL A 436 -8.44 -0.31 1.03
N GLY A 437 -9.26 0.51 1.68
CA GLY A 437 -10.08 0.12 2.84
C GLY A 437 -9.30 -0.13 4.12
N ALA A 438 -8.04 0.32 4.21
CA ALA A 438 -7.19 0.07 5.36
C ALA A 438 -7.08 1.33 6.24
N ASN A 439 -7.46 1.23 7.51
CA ASN A 439 -7.22 2.28 8.50
C ASN A 439 -6.23 1.78 9.57
N TRP A 440 -4.94 1.96 9.30
CA TRP A 440 -3.87 1.49 10.18
C TRP A 440 -3.53 2.42 11.34
N ALA A 441 -4.21 3.56 11.44
CA ALA A 441 -4.04 4.50 12.55
C ALA A 441 -4.66 3.98 13.86
N ALA A 442 -4.42 4.70 14.94
CA ALA A 442 -5.20 4.54 16.17
C ALA A 442 -6.66 4.96 15.97
N ASP A 443 -7.56 4.38 16.74
CA ASP A 443 -9.00 4.68 16.68
C ASP A 443 -9.37 6.05 17.29
N ASP A 444 -8.40 6.76 17.82
CA ASP A 444 -8.51 8.13 18.29
C ASP A 444 -7.59 9.13 17.56
N PHE A 445 -6.89 8.67 16.50
CA PHE A 445 -6.10 9.57 15.67
C PHE A 445 -6.99 10.55 14.92
N ALA A 446 -6.72 11.86 15.11
CA ALA A 446 -7.41 12.95 14.43
C ALA A 446 -6.41 13.76 13.58
N ALA A 447 -6.78 14.00 12.33
CA ALA A 447 -6.04 14.85 11.40
C ALA A 447 -7.02 15.55 10.45
N GLY A 448 -6.55 16.56 9.71
CA GLY A 448 -7.39 17.38 8.83
C GLY A 448 -7.86 16.71 7.53
N PHE A 449 -7.80 15.37 7.41
CA PHE A 449 -8.28 14.66 6.23
C PHE A 449 -9.81 14.61 6.19
N ARG A 450 -10.39 14.90 5.02
CA ARG A 450 -11.85 14.91 4.83
C ARG A 450 -12.49 13.55 5.17
N PHE A 451 -11.83 12.42 4.85
CA PHE A 451 -12.35 11.08 5.12
C PHE A 451 -12.28 10.69 6.60
N LEU A 452 -11.40 11.34 7.39
CA LEU A 452 -11.16 11.01 8.79
C LEU A 452 -12.23 11.68 9.69
N ASN A 453 -13.49 11.38 9.42
CA ASN A 453 -14.61 11.73 10.29
C ASN A 453 -14.67 10.78 11.51
N PRO A 454 -15.46 11.09 12.57
CA PRO A 454 -15.52 10.27 13.78
C PRO A 454 -15.86 8.78 13.52
N SER A 455 -16.70 8.49 12.53
CA SER A 455 -17.07 7.11 12.21
C SER A 455 -15.94 6.35 11.54
N TYR A 456 -15.17 6.98 10.63
CA TYR A 456 -14.02 6.37 10.00
C TYR A 456 -12.86 6.23 11.00
N GLN A 457 -12.64 7.22 11.85
CA GLN A 457 -11.62 7.19 12.89
C GLN A 457 -11.70 5.93 13.76
N GLN A 458 -12.93 5.55 14.20
CA GLN A 458 -13.19 4.37 15.03
C GLN A 458 -12.83 3.04 14.34
N THR A 459 -12.61 3.04 13.04
CA THR A 459 -12.15 1.84 12.31
C THR A 459 -10.65 1.60 12.40
N GLY A 460 -9.91 2.47 13.07
CA GLY A 460 -8.47 2.35 13.27
C GLY A 460 -8.09 1.05 13.97
N TRP A 461 -7.05 0.38 13.47
CA TRP A 461 -6.67 -0.94 13.97
C TRP A 461 -5.35 -1.01 14.73
N ALA A 462 -4.59 0.11 14.85
CA ALA A 462 -3.30 0.08 15.56
C ALA A 462 -3.40 -0.54 16.95
N GLY A 463 -4.50 -0.26 17.70
CA GLY A 463 -4.74 -0.81 19.03
C GLY A 463 -4.91 -2.33 19.09
N LEU A 464 -5.14 -3.01 17.96
CA LEU A 464 -5.23 -4.46 17.88
C LEU A 464 -3.86 -5.13 17.73
N THR A 465 -2.81 -4.38 17.34
CA THR A 465 -1.49 -4.91 17.03
C THR A 465 -0.48 -4.67 18.15
N ASP A 466 0.53 -5.51 18.22
CA ASP A 466 1.67 -5.31 19.12
C ASP A 466 2.67 -4.30 18.52
N PHE A 467 2.81 -4.27 17.18
CA PHE A 467 3.56 -3.25 16.45
C PHE A 467 3.02 -3.06 15.03
N VAL A 468 3.28 -1.88 14.48
CA VAL A 468 3.01 -1.52 13.08
C VAL A 468 4.34 -1.16 12.43
N VAL A 469 4.63 -1.76 11.27
CA VAL A 469 5.75 -1.36 10.43
C VAL A 469 5.23 -0.45 9.33
N THR A 470 5.81 0.72 9.15
CA THR A 470 5.44 1.65 8.09
C THR A 470 6.56 1.82 7.09
N GLY A 471 6.29 1.65 5.81
CA GLY A 471 7.28 1.83 4.74
C GLY A 471 7.67 3.30 4.60
N CYS A 472 8.76 3.71 5.22
CA CYS A 472 9.39 5.03 5.04
C CYS A 472 10.42 4.92 3.91
N TYR A 473 9.97 4.52 2.71
CA TYR A 473 10.79 4.16 1.54
C TYR A 473 11.29 5.39 0.81
N TYR A 474 12.15 6.16 1.50
CA TYR A 474 12.76 7.38 1.00
C TYR A 474 14.27 7.35 1.20
N THR A 475 15.02 7.93 0.28
CA THR A 475 16.48 8.05 0.39
C THR A 475 16.93 9.36 1.03
N THR A 476 16.06 10.37 1.04
CA THR A 476 16.30 11.63 1.74
C THR A 476 15.96 11.48 3.21
N ALA A 477 16.94 11.69 4.08
CA ALA A 477 16.82 11.40 5.51
C ALA A 477 15.93 12.42 6.22
N THR A 478 16.18 13.73 6.03
CA THR A 478 15.54 14.79 6.84
C THR A 478 14.74 15.78 6.01
N ILE A 479 13.79 16.45 6.66
CA ILE A 479 13.04 17.57 6.11
C ILE A 479 14.01 18.70 5.69
N ALA A 480 15.04 18.97 6.51
CA ALA A 480 16.06 19.97 6.19
C ALA A 480 16.84 19.61 4.91
N ASP A 481 17.18 18.33 4.70
CA ASP A 481 17.82 17.89 3.45
C ASP A 481 16.92 18.08 2.24
N ALA A 482 15.62 17.77 2.36
CA ALA A 482 14.64 17.98 1.29
C ALA A 482 14.50 19.46 0.93
N VAL A 483 14.39 20.35 1.94
CA VAL A 483 14.34 21.80 1.74
C VAL A 483 15.60 22.29 1.02
N ALA A 484 16.79 21.86 1.46
CA ALA A 484 18.05 22.26 0.84
C ALA A 484 18.19 21.82 -0.63
N ARG A 485 17.52 20.72 -1.01
CA ARG A 485 17.54 20.16 -2.38
C ARG A 485 16.34 20.57 -3.23
N GLY A 486 15.36 21.29 -2.67
CA GLY A 486 14.09 21.60 -3.35
C GLY A 486 13.22 20.35 -3.61
N GLU A 487 13.38 19.31 -2.80
CA GLU A 487 12.62 18.06 -2.87
C GLU A 487 11.32 18.16 -2.04
N ASN A 488 10.43 17.20 -2.21
CA ASN A 488 9.20 17.12 -1.42
C ASN A 488 9.52 16.77 0.04
N ILE A 489 9.20 17.66 0.96
CA ILE A 489 9.47 17.48 2.40
C ILE A 489 8.74 16.28 3.00
N GLY A 490 7.60 15.89 2.45
CA GLY A 490 6.85 14.71 2.87
C GLY A 490 7.48 13.38 2.41
N GLU A 491 8.43 13.45 1.46
CA GLU A 491 9.15 12.28 0.94
C GLU A 491 10.51 12.11 1.63
N THR A 492 10.52 12.20 2.95
CA THR A 492 11.70 12.00 3.80
C THR A 492 11.43 10.94 4.86
N VAL A 493 12.50 10.25 5.30
CA VAL A 493 12.40 9.26 6.37
C VAL A 493 11.90 9.92 7.67
N GLU A 494 12.39 11.13 7.95
CA GLU A 494 11.97 11.92 9.11
C GLU A 494 10.46 12.21 9.10
N ALA A 495 9.94 12.84 8.04
CA ALA A 495 8.52 13.20 7.95
C ALA A 495 7.61 11.96 8.00
N ALA A 496 7.99 10.89 7.30
CA ALA A 496 7.26 9.64 7.28
C ALA A 496 7.25 8.95 8.65
N GLY A 497 8.40 8.89 9.33
CA GLY A 497 8.52 8.29 10.66
C GLY A 497 7.74 9.07 11.73
N GLN A 498 7.86 10.39 11.75
CA GLN A 498 7.09 11.27 12.65
C GLN A 498 5.59 11.12 12.44
N PHE A 499 5.14 11.17 11.18
CA PHE A 499 3.73 11.02 10.85
C PHE A 499 3.20 9.63 11.26
N SER A 500 3.96 8.57 10.96
CA SER A 500 3.60 7.19 11.33
C SER A 500 3.45 7.02 12.83
N ASN A 501 4.42 7.52 13.60
CA ASN A 501 4.36 7.49 15.06
C ASN A 501 3.14 8.26 15.59
N ARG A 502 2.83 9.40 14.98
CA ARG A 502 1.66 10.22 15.32
C ARG A 502 0.33 9.54 14.96
N ALA A 503 0.26 8.87 13.80
CA ALA A 503 -0.97 8.17 13.37
C ALA A 503 -1.26 6.94 14.25
N VAL A 504 -0.22 6.20 14.65
CA VAL A 504 -0.35 5.06 15.58
C VAL A 504 -0.66 5.50 17.01
N ASN A 505 -0.26 6.71 17.40
CA ASN A 505 -0.69 7.44 18.59
C ASN A 505 -0.65 6.63 19.89
N ASP A 506 0.50 6.02 20.20
CA ASP A 506 0.72 5.20 21.40
C ASP A 506 -0.11 3.89 21.49
N ALA A 507 -0.96 3.62 20.49
CA ALA A 507 -1.78 2.40 20.49
C ALA A 507 -0.97 1.13 20.20
N SER A 508 0.20 1.27 19.59
CA SER A 508 1.11 0.18 19.22
C SER A 508 2.55 0.71 19.14
N TRP A 509 3.55 -0.19 19.05
CA TRP A 509 4.89 0.22 18.65
C TRP A 509 4.92 0.53 17.14
N THR A 510 5.69 1.53 16.74
CA THR A 510 5.85 1.94 15.34
C THR A 510 7.29 1.70 14.88
N TYR A 511 7.48 1.00 13.77
CA TYR A 511 8.81 0.74 13.19
C TYR A 511 8.87 1.30 11.78
N ALA A 512 9.95 2.02 11.47
CA ALA A 512 10.19 2.57 10.14
C ALA A 512 10.80 1.52 9.21
N GLY A 513 10.19 1.29 8.08
CA GLY A 513 10.72 0.44 7.01
C GLY A 513 11.66 1.24 6.10
N ILE A 514 12.83 0.67 5.79
CA ILE A 514 13.80 1.19 4.83
C ILE A 514 13.94 0.18 3.70
N GLN A 515 13.78 0.62 2.44
CA GLN A 515 13.89 -0.23 1.25
C GLN A 515 15.29 -0.12 0.64
N LEU A 516 16.08 -1.19 0.69
CA LEU A 516 17.47 -1.19 0.17
C LEU A 516 17.56 -0.97 -1.34
N ALA A 517 16.56 -1.41 -2.10
CA ALA A 517 16.53 -1.20 -3.55
C ALA A 517 16.63 0.28 -3.95
N ASP A 518 16.07 1.17 -3.12
CA ASP A 518 16.10 2.62 -3.37
C ASP A 518 17.50 3.22 -3.19
N PHE A 519 18.37 2.53 -2.46
CA PHE A 519 19.76 2.96 -2.21
C PHE A 519 20.76 2.45 -3.24
N LYS A 520 20.34 1.72 -4.28
CA LYS A 520 21.24 1.13 -5.29
C LYS A 520 22.29 2.10 -5.85
N ASN A 521 21.92 3.38 -6.04
CA ASN A 521 22.80 4.43 -6.56
C ASN A 521 23.13 5.49 -5.49
N LYS A 522 23.08 5.12 -4.21
CA LYS A 522 23.35 6.00 -3.07
C LYS A 522 24.63 5.59 -2.36
N THR A 523 25.10 6.45 -1.46
CA THR A 523 26.30 6.22 -0.68
C THR A 523 26.00 5.52 0.64
N PRO A 524 26.99 4.90 1.32
CA PRO A 524 26.82 4.41 2.67
C PRO A 524 26.35 5.48 3.68
N ASP A 525 26.74 6.73 3.46
CA ASP A 525 26.32 7.84 4.31
C ASP A 525 24.82 8.18 4.18
N ASP A 526 24.27 8.08 2.96
CA ASP A 526 22.84 8.24 2.74
C ASP A 526 22.03 7.20 3.57
N LEU A 527 22.48 5.94 3.56
CA LEU A 527 21.83 4.89 4.35
C LEU A 527 22.02 5.11 5.86
N LYS A 528 23.21 5.53 6.33
CA LYS A 528 23.44 5.87 7.74
C LYS A 528 22.49 6.97 8.23
N ARG A 529 22.33 8.01 7.44
CA ARG A 529 21.44 9.14 7.75
C ARG A 529 19.97 8.68 7.78
N ALA A 530 19.54 7.84 6.83
CA ALA A 530 18.20 7.27 6.82
C ALA A 530 17.93 6.39 8.05
N LEU A 531 18.89 5.53 8.44
CA LEU A 531 18.77 4.72 9.67
C LEU A 531 18.71 5.60 10.93
N GLN A 532 19.50 6.69 10.98
CA GLN A 532 19.48 7.65 12.07
C GLN A 532 18.12 8.33 12.19
N ALA A 533 17.55 8.81 11.09
CA ALA A 533 16.23 9.43 11.05
C ALA A 533 15.13 8.43 11.46
N ALA A 534 15.16 7.20 10.92
CA ALA A 534 14.23 6.13 11.26
C ALA A 534 14.25 5.80 12.77
N GLY A 535 15.44 5.56 13.32
CA GLY A 535 15.60 5.23 14.75
C GLY A 535 15.29 6.40 15.70
N ALA A 536 15.42 7.64 15.23
CA ALA A 536 15.09 8.82 16.03
C ALA A 536 13.58 9.12 16.06
N THR A 537 12.84 8.75 15.02
CA THR A 537 11.42 9.09 14.87
C THR A 537 10.47 7.93 15.22
N THR A 538 10.97 6.70 15.31
CA THR A 538 10.18 5.50 15.64
C THR A 538 10.89 4.61 16.66
N GLN A 539 10.25 3.52 17.10
CA GLN A 539 10.80 2.63 18.12
C GLN A 539 11.51 1.40 17.54
N GLY A 540 11.69 1.37 16.22
CA GLY A 540 12.40 0.28 15.54
C GLY A 540 12.59 0.54 14.07
N ILE A 541 13.43 -0.28 13.46
CA ILE A 541 13.77 -0.23 12.05
C ILE A 541 13.51 -1.60 11.43
N MET A 542 12.86 -1.63 10.30
CA MET A 542 12.76 -2.78 9.43
C MET A 542 13.50 -2.50 8.12
N VAL A 543 14.29 -3.44 7.65
CA VAL A 543 15.03 -3.34 6.38
C VAL A 543 14.43 -4.29 5.37
N PHE A 544 13.94 -3.77 4.26
CA PHE A 544 13.42 -4.50 3.10
C PHE A 544 14.40 -4.37 1.93
N ASP A 545 14.96 -5.36 1.32
CA ASP A 545 14.87 -6.77 1.65
C ASP A 545 16.29 -7.40 1.52
N PHE A 546 16.47 -8.61 2.04
CA PHE A 546 17.76 -9.32 2.06
C PHE A 546 18.33 -9.63 0.66
N SER A 547 17.52 -9.62 -0.40
CA SER A 547 17.96 -9.81 -1.80
C SER A 547 18.57 -8.56 -2.45
N HIS A 548 18.38 -7.35 -1.88
CA HIS A 548 18.74 -6.08 -2.48
C HIS A 548 20.16 -5.65 -2.13
N ASP A 549 21.18 -6.28 -2.77
CA ASP A 549 22.61 -5.96 -2.59
C ASP A 549 23.02 -5.89 -1.10
N TRP A 550 22.43 -6.76 -0.27
CA TRP A 550 22.55 -6.73 1.19
C TRP A 550 24.01 -6.80 1.68
N GLU A 551 24.86 -7.59 1.03
CA GLU A 551 26.28 -7.70 1.39
C GLU A 551 27.03 -6.37 1.21
N GLN A 552 26.64 -5.54 0.25
CA GLN A 552 27.20 -4.20 0.07
C GLN A 552 26.86 -3.30 1.29
N TRP A 553 25.65 -3.43 1.81
CA TRP A 553 25.13 -2.60 2.90
C TRP A 553 25.44 -3.16 4.29
N ARG A 554 25.82 -4.41 4.40
CA ARG A 554 26.15 -5.08 5.67
C ARG A 554 27.11 -4.29 6.57
N PRO A 555 28.22 -3.69 6.10
CA PRO A 555 29.10 -2.90 6.97
C PRO A 555 28.39 -1.73 7.66
N VAL A 556 27.41 -1.10 7.01
CA VAL A 556 26.60 -0.01 7.60
C VAL A 556 25.74 -0.56 8.76
N PHE A 557 25.14 -1.73 8.58
CA PHE A 557 24.34 -2.35 9.64
C PHE A 557 25.19 -2.80 10.82
N VAL A 558 26.34 -3.42 10.57
CA VAL A 558 27.30 -3.81 11.61
C VAL A 558 27.71 -2.61 12.48
N ASP A 559 27.99 -1.47 11.84
CA ASP A 559 28.33 -0.25 12.55
C ASP A 559 27.12 0.36 13.28
N ALA A 560 25.94 0.44 12.63
CA ALA A 560 24.73 0.96 13.24
C ALA A 560 24.32 0.15 14.48
N PHE A 561 24.35 -1.17 14.37
CA PHE A 561 23.74 -2.08 15.33
C PHE A 561 24.73 -2.70 16.31
N LYS A 562 25.95 -2.18 16.40
CA LYS A 562 27.02 -2.70 17.27
C LYS A 562 26.64 -2.71 18.77
N THR A 563 25.81 -1.79 19.23
CA THR A 563 25.29 -1.77 20.59
C THR A 563 24.07 -2.65 20.69
N PRO A 564 23.99 -3.63 21.61
CA PRO A 564 22.79 -4.45 21.78
C PRO A 564 21.55 -3.61 22.07
N ALA A 565 20.40 -4.06 21.56
CA ALA A 565 19.10 -3.41 21.80
C ALA A 565 18.06 -4.45 22.23
N VAL A 566 17.08 -4.01 23.02
CA VAL A 566 15.93 -4.81 23.43
C VAL A 566 14.76 -4.54 22.51
N ILE A 567 14.10 -5.59 22.07
CA ILE A 567 12.96 -5.49 21.15
C ILE A 567 11.75 -4.92 21.90
N PRO A 568 11.13 -3.81 21.45
CA PRO A 568 10.02 -3.17 22.16
C PRO A 568 8.82 -4.09 22.39
N HIS A 569 8.40 -4.85 21.36
CA HIS A 569 7.23 -5.73 21.44
C HIS A 569 7.47 -7.02 22.24
N LEU A 570 8.70 -7.28 22.66
CA LEU A 570 9.05 -8.36 23.59
C LEU A 570 9.39 -7.83 25.01
N ALA A 571 9.43 -6.51 25.20
CA ALA A 571 9.68 -5.93 26.52
C ALA A 571 8.42 -6.04 27.40
N PRO A 572 8.47 -6.80 28.50
CA PRO A 572 7.30 -7.06 29.33
C PRO A 572 6.59 -5.77 29.74
N ASP A 573 5.26 -5.78 29.70
CA ASP A 573 4.33 -4.72 30.13
C ASP A 573 4.54 -3.33 29.52
N SER A 574 5.61 -3.13 28.72
CA SER A 574 5.98 -1.80 28.24
C SER A 574 4.92 -1.17 27.32
N LEU A 575 4.29 -1.95 26.43
CA LEU A 575 3.21 -1.43 25.60
C LEU A 575 1.92 -1.18 26.41
N ALA A 576 1.64 -2.03 27.39
CA ALA A 576 0.52 -1.83 28.30
C ALA A 576 0.69 -0.56 29.14
N ASP A 577 1.91 -0.26 29.59
CA ASP A 577 2.24 0.99 30.29
C ASP A 577 2.05 2.22 29.39
N VAL A 578 2.52 2.16 28.15
CA VAL A 578 2.33 3.23 27.15
C VAL A 578 0.85 3.52 26.94
N ARG A 579 0.05 2.48 26.69
CA ARG A 579 -1.41 2.59 26.50
C ARG A 579 -2.11 3.17 27.75
N ARG A 580 -1.69 2.78 28.95
CA ARG A 580 -2.24 3.35 30.20
C ARG A 580 -1.91 4.84 30.35
N GLN A 581 -0.69 5.25 30.04
CA GLN A 581 -0.27 6.66 30.09
C GLN A 581 -1.07 7.50 29.07
N HIS A 582 -1.24 6.98 27.85
CA HIS A 582 -2.07 7.64 26.83
C HIS A 582 -3.54 7.78 27.27
N ALA A 583 -4.13 6.72 27.83
CA ALA A 583 -5.49 6.75 28.34
C ALA A 583 -5.65 7.74 29.49
N ALA A 584 -4.67 7.82 30.40
CA ALA A 584 -4.67 8.79 31.51
C ALA A 584 -4.59 10.24 31.00
N LYS A 585 -3.74 10.52 30.01
CA LYS A 585 -3.65 11.83 29.34
C LYS A 585 -4.99 12.23 28.74
N LYS A 586 -5.62 11.31 28.01
CA LYS A 586 -6.94 11.52 27.39
C LYS A 586 -8.04 11.76 28.43
N ALA A 587 -8.06 11.00 29.52
CA ALA A 587 -8.99 11.18 30.62
C ALA A 587 -8.81 12.53 31.35
N ALA A 588 -7.59 13.05 31.38
CA ALA A 588 -7.28 14.39 31.89
C ALA A 588 -7.69 15.53 30.94
N GLY A 589 -8.26 15.23 29.77
CA GLY A 589 -8.71 16.22 28.79
C GLY A 589 -7.56 16.90 28.01
N VAL A 590 -6.36 16.34 28.05
CA VAL A 590 -5.22 16.88 27.29
C VAL A 590 -5.37 16.50 25.83
N VAL A 591 -5.53 17.49 24.99
CA VAL A 591 -5.67 17.34 23.53
C VAL A 591 -4.29 17.53 22.87
N ASP A 592 -3.95 16.60 21.99
CA ASP A 592 -2.75 16.74 21.16
C ASP A 592 -2.90 17.87 20.13
N PRO A 593 -1.82 18.58 19.79
CA PRO A 593 -1.86 19.52 18.67
C PRO A 593 -2.22 18.78 17.37
N PRO A 594 -2.85 19.46 16.41
CA PRO A 594 -3.15 18.86 15.11
C PRO A 594 -1.89 18.25 14.48
N ALA A 595 -2.04 17.07 13.86
CA ALA A 595 -0.94 16.47 13.12
C ALA A 595 -0.57 17.33 11.91
N ILE A 596 0.71 17.52 11.65
CA ILE A 596 1.20 18.21 10.45
C ILE A 596 1.18 17.20 9.29
N LEU A 597 0.49 17.58 8.22
CA LEU A 597 0.29 16.73 7.06
C LEU A 597 1.24 17.16 5.95
N TYR A 598 2.18 16.30 5.62
CA TYR A 598 3.01 16.47 4.45
C TYR A 598 2.44 15.66 3.29
N ARG A 599 2.49 16.22 2.09
CA ARG A 599 2.19 15.47 0.87
C ARG A 599 3.36 14.55 0.57
N GLY A 600 3.24 13.29 0.96
CA GLY A 600 4.20 12.24 0.65
C GLY A 600 3.94 11.58 -0.70
N LYS A 601 4.73 10.54 -0.99
CA LYS A 601 4.59 9.69 -2.18
C LYS A 601 3.28 8.92 -2.08
N SER A 602 2.48 8.93 -3.16
CA SER A 602 1.41 7.96 -3.33
C SER A 602 2.03 6.61 -3.68
N GLY A 603 1.75 5.59 -2.90
CA GLY A 603 2.39 4.28 -3.01
C GLY A 603 1.43 3.12 -3.18
N THR A 604 0.13 3.36 -3.19
CA THR A 604 -0.88 2.30 -3.33
C THR A 604 -0.98 1.75 -4.76
N GLY A 605 -0.37 2.41 -5.75
CA GLY A 605 -0.25 1.91 -7.12
C GLY A 605 -1.56 1.96 -7.91
N PHE A 606 -2.40 2.97 -7.70
CA PHE A 606 -3.68 3.16 -8.40
C PHE A 606 -3.60 4.18 -9.52
#